data_c5c2f1eed5e820d215c57bd76abaff4c
#
_entry.id   c5c2f1eed5e820d215c57bd76abaff4c
#
_cell.length_a   1.000
_cell.length_b   1.000
_cell.length_c   1.000
_cell.angle_alpha   90.00
_cell.angle_beta   90.00
_cell.angle_gamma   90.00
#
_symmetry.space_group_name_H-M   'P 1'
#
loop_
_entity.id
_entity.type
_entity.pdbx_description
1 polymer ?
#
loop_
_entity_poly.entity_id
_entity_poly.type
_entity_poly.pdbx_seq_one_letter_code
_entity_poly.pdbx_strand_id
1 'polypeptide(L)'
;MDDKRSQLRFINIAHFIDHYVLLIFPTVVIGLEKTLARSYAELIALSTACFVAFGLFSLPWGWLADHWSRRKIMAIFFFGCAISMAAAAAAPNVYWLAGALLLLGIFAAIYHPVGIPMLVTNAKDRGRDFATNGVWGNFGVAFAPGITAALMATVGWRAAFVIPAIVCTIAGVAYLRFTKEETEKADARAKVAEVPVTGGMMVAVFAFFALLAFSGGTVFNILTIAIPKIVDERMAQAVPLILLGSVATMVLLFGGIAQLTVGRMVSRYAPHVLLAFIGVLQVVGVVWAYYASGTMLLAALALSIAAIYAQVTVGDIVIARYTADAWRGRVFAVRFFLAFITSGLAVSLIAALHGKGGFDLVLIVTVAVAVMFMIATIAISLLANRAESRQSSTQPAE
;
A
#
# COMPACT_ATOMS: atom_id res chain seq x y z
N MET A 1 -31.00 7.61 7.54
CA MET A 1 -29.93 7.30 6.56
C MET A 1 -29.72 5.80 6.61
N ASP A 2 -29.63 5.09 5.46
CA ASP A 2 -29.38 3.64 5.42
C ASP A 2 -28.03 3.36 6.12
N ASP A 3 -28.05 2.56 7.20
CA ASP A 3 -26.89 2.32 8.06
C ASP A 3 -25.73 1.68 7.29
N LYS A 4 -26.01 0.73 6.38
CA LYS A 4 -25.00 0.12 5.50
C LYS A 4 -24.29 1.16 4.62
N ARG A 5 -25.03 2.16 4.09
CA ARG A 5 -24.42 3.23 3.30
C ARG A 5 -23.53 4.14 4.15
N SER A 6 -23.90 4.41 5.39
CA SER A 6 -23.05 5.17 6.33
C SER A 6 -21.79 4.40 6.67
N GLN A 7 -21.88 3.11 6.97
CA GLN A 7 -20.74 2.24 7.20
C GLN A 7 -19.76 2.29 6.02
N LEU A 8 -20.22 2.07 4.79
CA LEU A 8 -19.37 2.11 3.59
C LEU A 8 -18.64 3.45 3.42
N ARG A 9 -19.31 4.59 3.70
CA ARG A 9 -18.65 5.90 3.62
C ARG A 9 -17.51 6.03 4.61
N PHE A 10 -17.72 5.63 5.86
CA PHE A 10 -16.68 5.70 6.90
C PHE A 10 -15.56 4.69 6.68
N ILE A 11 -15.85 3.50 6.15
CA ILE A 11 -14.82 2.54 5.73
C ILE A 11 -13.93 3.14 4.63
N ASN A 12 -14.50 3.86 3.66
CA ASN A 12 -13.75 4.53 2.62
C ASN A 12 -12.90 5.70 3.18
N ILE A 13 -13.46 6.51 4.07
CA ILE A 13 -12.72 7.57 4.77
C ILE A 13 -11.57 6.97 5.59
N ALA A 14 -11.82 5.87 6.29
CA ALA A 14 -10.79 5.18 7.06
C ALA A 14 -9.66 4.65 6.16
N HIS A 15 -9.97 4.14 4.96
CA HIS A 15 -8.96 3.68 4.01
C HIS A 15 -8.08 4.83 3.49
N PHE A 16 -8.69 5.99 3.21
CA PHE A 16 -7.93 7.18 2.87
C PHE A 16 -6.99 7.58 4.03
N ILE A 17 -7.53 7.67 5.25
CA ILE A 17 -6.77 8.08 6.44
C ILE A 17 -5.63 7.11 6.71
N ASP A 18 -5.87 5.80 6.62
CA ASP A 18 -4.87 4.77 6.87
C ASP A 18 -3.60 4.97 6.05
N HIS A 19 -3.76 5.09 4.74
CA HIS A 19 -2.63 5.32 3.85
C HIS A 19 -2.03 6.72 3.96
N TYR A 20 -2.86 7.73 4.18
CA TYR A 20 -2.42 9.11 4.32
C TYR A 20 -1.50 9.29 5.53
N VAL A 21 -1.91 8.79 6.71
CA VAL A 21 -1.17 9.01 7.96
C VAL A 21 0.20 8.34 7.98
N LEU A 22 0.34 7.19 7.32
CA LEU A 22 1.62 6.50 7.19
C LEU A 22 2.62 7.28 6.33
N LEU A 23 2.15 8.08 5.37
CA LEU A 23 3.00 8.80 4.42
C LEU A 23 3.22 10.27 4.78
N ILE A 24 2.67 10.76 5.90
CA ILE A 24 2.97 12.10 6.42
C ILE A 24 4.46 12.23 6.70
N PHE A 25 5.01 11.36 7.55
CA PHE A 25 6.39 11.48 8.03
C PHE A 25 7.44 11.38 6.93
N PRO A 26 7.36 10.47 5.94
CA PRO A 26 8.26 10.46 4.79
C PRO A 26 8.38 11.80 4.04
N THR A 27 7.31 12.59 4.01
CA THR A 27 7.35 13.95 3.43
C THR A 27 7.86 14.97 4.44
N VAL A 28 7.46 14.87 5.71
CA VAL A 28 7.91 15.78 6.79
C VAL A 28 9.42 15.74 6.96
N VAL A 29 10.06 14.59 6.78
CA VAL A 29 11.53 14.43 6.88
C VAL A 29 12.27 15.46 6.03
N ILE A 30 11.79 15.76 4.81
CA ILE A 30 12.44 16.71 3.89
C ILE A 30 12.65 18.10 4.54
N GLY A 31 11.64 18.59 5.28
CA GLY A 31 11.78 19.84 6.01
C GLY A 31 12.54 19.74 7.34
N LEU A 32 12.52 18.54 7.95
CA LEU A 32 13.21 18.32 9.22
C LEU A 32 14.73 18.21 9.10
N GLU A 33 15.28 17.83 7.94
CA GLU A 33 16.74 17.77 7.70
C GLU A 33 17.42 19.08 8.11
N LYS A 34 16.89 20.20 7.64
CA LYS A 34 17.42 21.54 7.96
C LYS A 34 17.10 21.94 9.41
N THR A 35 15.91 21.63 9.91
CA THR A 35 15.45 22.05 11.24
C THR A 35 16.19 21.34 12.36
N LEU A 36 16.52 20.05 12.17
CA LEU A 36 17.17 19.20 13.19
C LEU A 36 18.64 18.96 12.92
N ALA A 37 19.20 19.50 11.82
CA ALA A 37 20.57 19.27 11.37
C ALA A 37 20.94 17.77 11.34
N ARG A 38 20.05 16.94 10.81
CA ARG A 38 20.22 15.47 10.67
C ARG A 38 20.03 15.07 9.23
N SER A 39 20.69 13.99 8.83
CA SER A 39 20.55 13.43 7.48
C SER A 39 19.17 12.81 7.25
N TYR A 40 18.75 12.75 5.98
CA TYR A 40 17.53 12.04 5.58
C TYR A 40 17.52 10.60 6.10
N ALA A 41 18.65 9.88 5.97
CA ALA A 41 18.78 8.50 6.41
C ALA A 41 18.49 8.33 7.91
N GLU A 42 19.03 9.20 8.76
CA GLU A 42 18.80 9.19 10.22
C GLU A 42 17.32 9.47 10.53
N LEU A 43 16.73 10.43 9.84
CA LEU A 43 15.35 10.84 10.12
C LEU A 43 14.36 9.81 9.61
N ILE A 44 14.48 9.31 8.38
CA ILE A 44 13.53 8.32 7.85
C ILE A 44 13.57 7.02 8.67
N ALA A 45 14.73 6.66 9.24
CA ALA A 45 14.88 5.51 10.12
C ALA A 45 13.95 5.57 11.35
N LEU A 46 13.58 6.76 11.83
CA LEU A 46 12.64 6.93 12.95
C LEU A 46 11.27 6.33 12.66
N SER A 47 10.86 6.28 11.39
CA SER A 47 9.60 5.66 11.00
C SER A 47 9.66 4.15 10.83
N THR A 48 10.82 3.51 10.92
CA THR A 48 10.95 2.04 10.82
C THR A 48 10.02 1.35 11.82
N ALA A 49 10.01 1.80 13.08
CA ALA A 49 9.16 1.21 14.11
C ALA A 49 7.65 1.38 13.79
N CYS A 50 7.26 2.49 13.16
CA CYS A 50 5.89 2.71 12.66
C CYS A 50 5.49 1.64 11.66
N PHE A 51 6.27 1.46 10.60
CA PHE A 51 5.95 0.53 9.52
C PHE A 51 6.07 -0.94 9.95
N VAL A 52 7.01 -1.27 10.85
CA VAL A 52 7.10 -2.59 11.47
C VAL A 52 5.87 -2.86 12.35
N ALA A 53 5.46 -1.90 13.17
CA ALA A 53 4.26 -2.01 13.99
C ALA A 53 3.00 -2.14 13.14
N PHE A 54 2.87 -1.38 12.06
CA PHE A 54 1.77 -1.51 11.11
C PHE A 54 1.63 -2.95 10.58
N GLY A 55 2.74 -3.61 10.25
CA GLY A 55 2.74 -5.02 9.84
C GLY A 55 2.37 -5.97 10.97
N LEU A 56 3.08 -5.89 12.09
CA LEU A 56 2.96 -6.85 13.19
C LEU A 56 1.62 -6.77 13.92
N PHE A 57 1.12 -5.57 14.17
CA PHE A 57 -0.12 -5.36 14.92
C PHE A 57 -1.38 -5.63 14.09
N SER A 58 -1.29 -5.81 12.78
CA SER A 58 -2.43 -6.25 11.97
C SER A 58 -2.98 -7.61 12.42
N LEU A 59 -2.12 -8.52 12.92
CA LEU A 59 -2.53 -9.84 13.41
C LEU A 59 -3.35 -9.76 14.72
N PRO A 60 -2.87 -9.13 15.81
CA PRO A 60 -3.64 -9.00 17.03
C PRO A 60 -4.92 -8.19 16.85
N TRP A 61 -4.92 -7.14 16.01
CA TRP A 61 -6.15 -6.41 15.71
C TRP A 61 -7.17 -7.23 14.94
N GLY A 62 -6.72 -8.08 14.00
CA GLY A 62 -7.58 -9.02 13.28
C GLY A 62 -8.20 -10.04 14.25
N TRP A 63 -7.39 -10.64 15.12
CA TRP A 63 -7.88 -11.55 16.14
C TRP A 63 -8.91 -10.88 17.06
N LEU A 64 -8.64 -9.66 17.52
CA LEU A 64 -9.56 -8.92 18.36
C LEU A 64 -10.87 -8.59 17.63
N ALA A 65 -10.82 -8.29 16.31
CA ALA A 65 -12.00 -8.01 15.51
C ALA A 65 -12.95 -9.22 15.34
N ASP A 66 -12.41 -10.43 15.44
CA ASP A 66 -13.21 -11.65 15.42
C ASP A 66 -13.91 -11.94 16.74
N HIS A 67 -13.39 -11.40 17.88
CA HIS A 67 -13.86 -11.66 19.22
C HIS A 67 -14.57 -10.47 19.88
N TRP A 68 -14.42 -9.29 19.31
CA TRP A 68 -15.01 -8.06 19.83
C TRP A 68 -15.72 -7.27 18.74
N SER A 69 -16.22 -6.08 19.06
CA SER A 69 -16.93 -5.19 18.16
C SER A 69 -16.00 -4.53 17.14
N ARG A 70 -16.19 -4.85 15.86
CA ARG A 70 -15.47 -4.19 14.76
C ARG A 70 -15.70 -2.69 14.75
N ARG A 71 -16.93 -2.25 15.06
CA ARG A 71 -17.28 -0.84 15.17
C ARG A 71 -16.44 -0.12 16.23
N LYS A 72 -16.28 -0.71 17.42
CA LYS A 72 -15.47 -0.12 18.49
C LYS A 72 -13.98 -0.10 18.11
N ILE A 73 -13.48 -1.15 17.50
CA ILE A 73 -12.08 -1.21 17.04
C ILE A 73 -11.82 -0.18 15.94
N MET A 74 -12.75 0.02 15.01
CA MET A 74 -12.63 1.08 13.99
C MET A 74 -12.69 2.49 14.63
N ALA A 75 -13.43 2.70 15.69
CA ALA A 75 -13.35 3.95 16.46
C ALA A 75 -11.97 4.13 17.12
N ILE A 76 -11.39 3.05 17.67
CA ILE A 76 -10.01 3.07 18.21
C ILE A 76 -9.00 3.45 17.11
N PHE A 77 -9.18 2.99 15.85
CA PHE A 77 -8.37 3.44 14.73
C PHE A 77 -8.37 4.96 14.58
N PHE A 78 -9.55 5.59 14.48
CA PHE A 78 -9.64 7.05 14.30
C PHE A 78 -9.00 7.83 15.46
N PHE A 79 -9.36 7.49 16.70
CA PHE A 79 -8.85 8.20 17.88
C PHE A 79 -7.39 7.87 18.17
N GLY A 80 -6.97 6.63 17.95
CA GLY A 80 -5.59 6.21 18.13
C GLY A 80 -4.65 6.91 17.14
N CYS A 81 -5.02 6.99 15.86
CA CYS A 81 -4.27 7.78 14.87
C CYS A 81 -4.24 9.27 15.24
N ALA A 82 -5.37 9.82 15.71
CA ALA A 82 -5.43 11.22 16.14
C ALA A 82 -4.48 11.52 17.30
N ILE A 83 -4.51 10.69 18.35
CA ILE A 83 -3.65 10.84 19.54
C ILE A 83 -2.18 10.68 19.14
N SER A 84 -1.85 9.69 18.32
CA SER A 84 -0.48 9.46 17.86
C SER A 84 0.07 10.63 17.06
N MET A 85 -0.73 11.20 16.17
CA MET A 85 -0.35 12.39 15.40
C MET A 85 -0.24 13.64 16.29
N ALA A 86 -1.13 13.83 17.25
CA ALA A 86 -1.01 14.90 18.24
C ALA A 86 0.28 14.79 19.06
N ALA A 87 0.64 13.55 19.48
CA ALA A 87 1.89 13.29 20.16
C ALA A 87 3.11 13.55 19.26
N ALA A 88 3.04 13.22 17.96
CA ALA A 88 4.11 13.52 17.01
C ALA A 88 4.28 15.04 16.82
N ALA A 89 3.19 15.79 16.73
CA ALA A 89 3.24 17.25 16.64
C ALA A 89 3.83 17.91 17.90
N ALA A 90 3.55 17.34 19.07
CA ALA A 90 4.05 17.83 20.36
C ALA A 90 5.50 17.37 20.66
N ALA A 91 6.14 16.62 19.76
CA ALA A 91 7.45 16.01 20.02
C ALA A 91 8.52 17.05 20.38
N PRO A 92 9.16 16.95 21.56
CA PRO A 92 10.25 17.84 21.97
C PRO A 92 11.60 17.35 21.43
N ASN A 93 11.70 16.09 21.03
CA ASN A 93 12.92 15.47 20.50
C ASN A 93 12.60 14.29 19.58
N VAL A 94 13.63 13.76 18.93
CA VAL A 94 13.49 12.67 17.95
C VAL A 94 13.06 11.33 18.57
N TYR A 95 13.39 11.07 19.82
CA TYR A 95 13.00 9.82 20.50
C TYR A 95 11.50 9.81 20.82
N TRP A 96 10.97 10.94 21.27
CA TRP A 96 9.53 11.12 21.43
C TRP A 96 8.79 10.99 20.10
N LEU A 97 9.35 11.63 19.06
CA LEU A 97 8.78 11.53 17.72
C LEU A 97 8.73 10.07 17.23
N ALA A 98 9.82 9.31 17.41
CA ALA A 98 9.87 7.89 17.08
C ALA A 98 8.82 7.07 17.86
N GLY A 99 8.62 7.35 19.15
CA GLY A 99 7.59 6.73 19.97
C GLY A 99 6.17 7.05 19.50
N ALA A 100 5.92 8.30 19.11
CA ALA A 100 4.63 8.72 18.56
C ALA A 100 4.36 8.07 17.19
N LEU A 101 5.37 7.93 16.35
CA LEU A 101 5.28 7.22 15.08
C LEU A 101 5.04 5.71 15.29
N LEU A 102 5.69 5.08 16.27
CA LEU A 102 5.39 3.70 16.66
C LEU A 102 3.92 3.53 17.01
N LEU A 103 3.37 4.40 17.87
CA LEU A 103 1.94 4.38 18.23
C LEU A 103 1.05 4.56 16.99
N LEU A 104 1.42 5.44 16.07
CA LEU A 104 0.71 5.65 14.82
C LEU A 104 0.63 4.35 14.01
N GLY A 105 1.74 3.62 13.89
CA GLY A 105 1.77 2.31 13.21
C GLY A 105 0.90 1.27 13.88
N ILE A 106 0.87 1.22 15.23
CA ILE A 106 0.01 0.30 15.98
C ILE A 106 -1.47 0.54 15.68
N PHE A 107 -1.92 1.79 15.67
CA PHE A 107 -3.32 2.11 15.45
C PHE A 107 -3.71 2.09 13.96
N ALA A 108 -2.83 2.50 13.05
CA ALA A 108 -3.04 2.36 11.61
C ALA A 108 -3.24 0.89 11.20
N ALA A 109 -2.52 -0.06 11.83
CA ALA A 109 -2.65 -1.49 11.59
C ALA A 109 -4.07 -2.05 11.74
N ILE A 110 -4.99 -1.29 12.34
CA ILE A 110 -6.39 -1.70 12.54
C ILE A 110 -7.16 -1.75 11.21
N TYR A 111 -6.92 -0.83 10.29
CA TYR A 111 -7.82 -0.64 9.16
C TYR A 111 -8.00 -1.92 8.33
N HIS A 112 -6.93 -2.54 7.86
CA HIS A 112 -7.04 -3.65 6.92
C HIS A 112 -7.73 -4.89 7.51
N PRO A 113 -7.37 -5.42 8.70
CA PRO A 113 -8.03 -6.60 9.25
C PRO A 113 -9.45 -6.34 9.76
N VAL A 114 -9.84 -5.08 9.98
CA VAL A 114 -11.17 -4.72 10.49
C VAL A 114 -12.06 -4.14 9.38
N GLY A 115 -11.55 -3.19 8.62
CA GLY A 115 -12.30 -2.47 7.59
C GLY A 115 -12.68 -3.33 6.39
N ILE A 116 -11.80 -4.24 5.94
CA ILE A 116 -12.11 -5.14 4.82
C ILE A 116 -13.25 -6.12 5.15
N PRO A 117 -13.26 -6.83 6.30
CA PRO A 117 -14.43 -7.61 6.71
C PRO A 117 -15.71 -6.78 6.85
N MET A 118 -15.62 -5.54 7.38
CA MET A 118 -16.78 -4.63 7.43
C MET A 118 -17.27 -4.25 6.02
N LEU A 119 -16.36 -4.03 5.07
CA LEU A 119 -16.70 -3.78 3.67
C LEU A 119 -17.44 -4.97 3.07
N VAL A 120 -16.96 -6.20 3.28
CA VAL A 120 -17.62 -7.44 2.82
C VAL A 120 -19.05 -7.55 3.34
N THR A 121 -19.27 -7.24 4.64
CA THR A 121 -20.58 -7.34 5.30
C THR A 121 -21.56 -6.27 4.79
N ASN A 122 -21.08 -5.06 4.52
CA ASN A 122 -21.92 -3.90 4.18
C ASN A 122 -22.09 -3.66 2.67
N ALA A 123 -21.25 -4.29 1.82
CA ALA A 123 -21.28 -4.09 0.37
C ALA A 123 -22.59 -4.58 -0.23
N LYS A 124 -23.23 -3.74 -1.06
CA LYS A 124 -24.42 -4.07 -1.86
C LYS A 124 -24.01 -4.64 -3.23
N ASP A 125 -23.06 -3.98 -3.87
CA ASP A 125 -22.36 -4.42 -5.08
C ASP A 125 -20.89 -4.60 -4.73
N ARG A 126 -20.47 -5.85 -4.49
CA ARG A 126 -19.11 -6.15 -4.05
C ARG A 126 -18.07 -5.60 -5.02
N GLY A 127 -18.25 -5.78 -6.31
CA GLY A 127 -17.28 -5.31 -7.31
C GLY A 127 -17.09 -3.81 -7.24
N ARG A 128 -18.20 -3.07 -7.26
CA ARG A 128 -18.19 -1.60 -7.23
C ARG A 128 -17.70 -1.04 -5.89
N ASP A 129 -18.17 -1.62 -4.78
CA ASP A 129 -17.87 -1.10 -3.44
C ASP A 129 -16.39 -1.34 -3.07
N PHE A 130 -15.81 -2.51 -3.44
CA PHE A 130 -14.39 -2.78 -3.31
C PHE A 130 -13.52 -1.89 -4.21
N ALA A 131 -13.93 -1.68 -5.46
CA ALA A 131 -13.22 -0.77 -6.36
C ALA A 131 -13.24 0.67 -5.81
N THR A 132 -14.38 1.12 -5.32
CA THR A 132 -14.52 2.45 -4.69
C THR A 132 -13.61 2.58 -3.47
N ASN A 133 -13.60 1.57 -2.61
CA ASN A 133 -12.74 1.54 -1.42
C ASN A 133 -11.24 1.59 -1.80
N GLY A 134 -10.84 0.83 -2.82
CA GLY A 134 -9.47 0.89 -3.36
C GLY A 134 -9.07 2.28 -3.86
N VAL A 135 -9.98 2.99 -4.54
CA VAL A 135 -9.74 4.37 -5.00
C VAL A 135 -9.51 5.32 -3.81
N TRP A 136 -10.27 5.18 -2.72
CA TRP A 136 -10.07 5.99 -1.52
C TRP A 136 -8.71 5.74 -0.87
N GLY A 137 -8.26 4.48 -0.78
CA GLY A 137 -6.92 4.17 -0.31
C GLY A 137 -5.83 4.77 -1.19
N ASN A 138 -5.97 4.66 -2.52
CA ASN A 138 -5.03 5.28 -3.48
C ASN A 138 -4.99 6.80 -3.35
N PHE A 139 -6.11 7.46 -3.09
CA PHE A 139 -6.14 8.89 -2.81
C PHE A 139 -5.40 9.23 -1.51
N GLY A 140 -5.50 8.39 -0.46
CA GLY A 140 -4.72 8.56 0.75
C GLY A 140 -3.22 8.58 0.47
N VAL A 141 -2.73 7.61 -0.30
CA VAL A 141 -1.32 7.56 -0.74
C VAL A 141 -0.96 8.78 -1.58
N ALA A 142 -1.76 9.09 -2.61
CA ALA A 142 -1.41 10.10 -3.61
C ALA A 142 -1.42 11.52 -3.04
N PHE A 143 -2.38 11.87 -2.18
CA PHE A 143 -2.49 13.20 -1.63
C PHE A 143 -1.61 13.45 -0.40
N ALA A 144 -1.04 12.41 0.21
CA ALA A 144 -0.19 12.57 1.39
C ALA A 144 0.99 13.53 1.16
N PRO A 145 1.80 13.42 0.10
CA PRO A 145 2.90 14.35 -0.12
C PRO A 145 2.44 15.79 -0.35
N GLY A 146 1.42 15.99 -1.18
CA GLY A 146 0.96 17.34 -1.53
C GLY A 146 0.37 18.08 -0.35
N ILE A 147 -0.55 17.46 0.39
CA ILE A 147 -1.17 18.07 1.57
C ILE A 147 -0.11 18.31 2.66
N THR A 148 0.74 17.34 2.93
CA THR A 148 1.80 17.45 3.93
C THR A 148 2.76 18.59 3.60
N ALA A 149 3.26 18.66 2.35
CA ALA A 149 4.17 19.72 1.91
C ALA A 149 3.53 21.10 1.95
N ALA A 150 2.25 21.21 1.57
CA ALA A 150 1.51 22.46 1.67
C ALA A 150 1.38 22.95 3.11
N LEU A 151 1.02 22.06 4.05
CA LEU A 151 0.93 22.39 5.48
C LEU A 151 2.28 22.78 6.06
N MET A 152 3.34 22.07 5.67
CA MET A 152 4.71 22.41 6.11
C MET A 152 5.16 23.79 5.61
N ALA A 153 4.89 24.09 4.34
CA ALA A 153 5.32 25.34 3.73
C ALA A 153 4.57 26.56 4.25
N THR A 154 3.31 26.40 4.67
CA THR A 154 2.44 27.52 5.09
C THR A 154 2.38 27.73 6.60
N VAL A 155 2.37 26.64 7.38
CA VAL A 155 2.14 26.68 8.84
C VAL A 155 3.30 26.07 9.61
N GLY A 156 4.06 25.16 8.99
CA GLY A 156 5.17 24.45 9.61
C GLY A 156 4.91 22.94 9.78
N TRP A 157 5.98 22.18 10.02
CA TRP A 157 5.93 20.71 10.01
C TRP A 157 4.97 20.11 11.04
N ARG A 158 4.79 20.78 12.20
CA ARG A 158 3.85 20.31 13.23
C ARG A 158 2.40 20.32 12.76
N ALA A 159 2.03 21.29 11.91
CA ALA A 159 0.69 21.38 11.33
C ALA A 159 0.36 20.17 10.44
N ALA A 160 1.37 19.55 9.81
CA ALA A 160 1.21 18.33 9.03
C ALA A 160 0.71 17.13 9.86
N PHE A 161 0.87 17.17 11.18
CA PHE A 161 0.31 16.20 12.12
C PHE A 161 -0.95 16.70 12.83
N VAL A 162 -0.96 17.96 13.29
CA VAL A 162 -2.10 18.53 14.05
C VAL A 162 -3.38 18.55 13.22
N ILE A 163 -3.31 19.02 11.98
CA ILE A 163 -4.52 19.17 11.14
C ILE A 163 -5.14 17.79 10.83
N PRO A 164 -4.38 16.78 10.37
CA PRO A 164 -4.92 15.42 10.21
C PRO A 164 -5.40 14.80 11.54
N ALA A 165 -4.78 15.09 12.68
CA ALA A 165 -5.26 14.62 13.99
C ALA A 165 -6.66 15.15 14.30
N ILE A 166 -6.91 16.43 14.01
CA ILE A 166 -8.24 17.04 14.16
C ILE A 166 -9.24 16.36 13.21
N VAL A 167 -8.86 16.16 11.94
CA VAL A 167 -9.69 15.47 10.94
C VAL A 167 -10.04 14.06 11.39
N CYS A 168 -9.07 13.28 11.89
CA CYS A 168 -9.30 11.94 12.45
C CYS A 168 -10.25 11.97 13.65
N THR A 169 -10.10 12.95 14.55
CA THR A 169 -11.00 13.11 15.70
C THR A 169 -12.42 13.37 15.25
N ILE A 170 -12.61 14.31 14.32
CA ILE A 170 -13.93 14.63 13.76
C ILE A 170 -14.53 13.41 13.06
N ALA A 171 -13.73 12.70 12.24
CA ALA A 171 -14.17 11.48 11.56
C ALA A 171 -14.58 10.39 12.57
N GLY A 172 -13.81 10.20 13.67
CA GLY A 172 -14.11 9.24 14.71
C GLY A 172 -15.41 9.56 15.48
N VAL A 173 -15.61 10.82 15.83
CA VAL A 173 -16.87 11.29 16.48
C VAL A 173 -18.05 11.09 15.53
N ALA A 174 -17.91 11.52 14.27
CA ALA A 174 -18.96 11.34 13.26
C ALA A 174 -19.24 9.84 13.00
N TYR A 175 -18.20 9.00 12.94
CA TYR A 175 -18.35 7.56 12.81
C TYR A 175 -19.20 6.97 13.93
N LEU A 176 -18.88 7.27 15.18
CA LEU A 176 -19.65 6.80 16.34
C LEU A 176 -21.10 7.34 16.34
N ARG A 177 -21.33 8.55 15.82
CA ARG A 177 -22.64 9.17 15.80
C ARG A 177 -23.56 8.63 14.68
N PHE A 178 -22.99 8.27 13.54
CA PHE A 178 -23.75 7.94 12.33
C PHE A 178 -23.71 6.47 11.92
N THR A 179 -23.00 5.61 12.65
CA THR A 179 -22.97 4.16 12.41
C THR A 179 -23.49 3.39 13.62
N LYS A 180 -23.99 2.18 13.36
CA LYS A 180 -24.45 1.26 14.39
C LYS A 180 -23.58 0.01 14.45
N GLU A 181 -23.74 -0.80 15.49
CA GLU A 181 -23.11 -2.10 15.61
C GLU A 181 -23.57 -3.03 14.47
N GLU A 182 -22.64 -3.83 13.94
CA GLU A 182 -22.98 -4.84 12.93
C GLU A 182 -23.72 -6.00 13.60
N THR A 183 -24.94 -6.29 13.11
CA THR A 183 -25.76 -7.40 13.61
C THR A 183 -25.63 -8.66 12.77
N GLU A 184 -25.10 -8.55 11.54
CA GLU A 184 -24.98 -9.65 10.59
C GLU A 184 -23.51 -10.09 10.47
N LYS A 185 -23.24 -11.40 10.54
CA LYS A 185 -21.98 -11.99 10.10
C LYS A 185 -22.05 -12.20 8.59
N ALA A 186 -20.99 -11.88 7.87
CA ALA A 186 -20.94 -12.04 6.42
C ALA A 186 -21.12 -13.51 6.03
N ASP A 187 -22.17 -13.81 5.24
CA ASP A 187 -22.41 -15.12 4.64
C ASP A 187 -21.62 -15.30 3.34
N ALA A 188 -21.10 -16.51 3.20
CA ALA A 188 -20.63 -17.22 1.99
C ALA A 188 -19.73 -16.50 0.98
N ARG A 189 -18.57 -17.09 0.80
CA ARG A 189 -17.57 -16.82 -0.24
C ARG A 189 -18.15 -17.04 -1.65
N ALA A 190 -17.99 -16.08 -2.55
CA ALA A 190 -18.28 -16.29 -3.96
C ALA A 190 -17.34 -17.37 -4.54
N LYS A 191 -17.88 -18.37 -5.24
CA LYS A 191 -17.08 -19.36 -5.96
C LYS A 191 -16.38 -18.67 -7.14
N VAL A 192 -15.07 -18.77 -7.21
CA VAL A 192 -14.25 -18.32 -8.34
C VAL A 192 -13.89 -19.56 -9.16
N ALA A 193 -13.92 -19.45 -10.49
CA ALA A 193 -13.51 -20.53 -11.39
C ALA A 193 -12.06 -20.93 -11.10
N GLU A 194 -11.82 -22.20 -10.83
CA GLU A 194 -10.53 -22.74 -10.41
C GLU A 194 -9.84 -23.50 -11.54
N VAL A 195 -8.52 -23.31 -11.62
CA VAL A 195 -7.63 -24.23 -12.35
C VAL A 195 -6.97 -25.11 -11.30
N PRO A 196 -7.28 -26.42 -11.24
CA PRO A 196 -6.74 -27.28 -10.20
C PRO A 196 -5.24 -27.49 -10.41
N VAL A 197 -4.46 -27.03 -9.44
CA VAL A 197 -3.00 -27.22 -9.38
C VAL A 197 -2.73 -28.21 -8.26
N THR A 198 -2.07 -29.34 -8.57
CA THR A 198 -1.82 -30.45 -7.63
C THR A 198 -0.35 -30.83 -7.55
N GLY A 199 0.03 -31.50 -6.45
CA GLY A 199 1.37 -32.07 -6.25
C GLY A 199 2.50 -31.05 -6.19
N GLY A 200 3.66 -31.37 -6.76
CA GLY A 200 4.85 -30.50 -6.73
C GLY A 200 4.66 -29.14 -7.41
N MET A 201 3.73 -29.05 -8.37
CA MET A 201 3.38 -27.77 -9.01
C MET A 201 2.73 -26.80 -8.01
N MET A 202 1.95 -27.31 -7.05
CA MET A 202 1.35 -26.47 -5.99
C MET A 202 2.42 -25.80 -5.13
N VAL A 203 3.45 -26.55 -4.71
CA VAL A 203 4.58 -26.02 -3.92
C VAL A 203 5.32 -24.91 -4.70
N ALA A 204 5.60 -25.16 -5.99
CA ALA A 204 6.25 -24.15 -6.85
C ALA A 204 5.40 -22.88 -7.00
N VAL A 205 4.09 -23.01 -7.22
CA VAL A 205 3.16 -21.88 -7.32
C VAL A 205 3.14 -21.08 -6.01
N PHE A 206 3.11 -21.74 -4.85
CA PHE A 206 3.16 -21.05 -3.56
C PHE A 206 4.49 -20.32 -3.34
N ALA A 207 5.62 -20.95 -3.69
CA ALA A 207 6.93 -20.31 -3.56
C ALA A 207 7.03 -19.06 -4.45
N PHE A 208 6.54 -19.13 -5.69
CA PHE A 208 6.51 -17.97 -6.58
C PHE A 208 5.52 -16.88 -6.10
N PHE A 209 4.37 -17.23 -5.53
CA PHE A 209 3.46 -16.26 -4.93
C PHE A 209 4.07 -15.56 -3.71
N ALA A 210 4.80 -16.29 -2.86
CA ALA A 210 5.52 -15.69 -1.75
C ALA A 210 6.62 -14.74 -2.24
N LEU A 211 7.39 -15.15 -3.25
CA LEU A 211 8.42 -14.31 -3.87
C LEU A 211 7.81 -13.06 -4.52
N LEU A 212 6.67 -13.20 -5.22
CA LEU A 212 5.93 -12.10 -5.81
C LEU A 212 5.43 -11.11 -4.75
N ALA A 213 4.83 -11.61 -3.66
CA ALA A 213 4.34 -10.78 -2.58
C ALA A 213 5.48 -10.02 -1.88
N PHE A 214 6.60 -10.69 -1.62
CA PHE A 214 7.76 -10.09 -0.98
C PHE A 214 8.43 -9.05 -1.90
N SER A 215 8.79 -9.42 -3.13
CA SER A 215 9.49 -8.51 -4.04
C SER A 215 8.60 -7.36 -4.51
N GLY A 216 7.36 -7.66 -4.92
CA GLY A 216 6.41 -6.65 -5.34
C GLY A 216 6.02 -5.68 -4.20
N GLY A 217 5.83 -6.19 -2.98
CA GLY A 217 5.58 -5.39 -1.79
C GLY A 217 6.77 -4.49 -1.43
N THR A 218 8.00 -5.01 -1.54
CA THR A 218 9.22 -4.23 -1.26
C THR A 218 9.36 -3.07 -2.25
N VAL A 219 9.23 -3.31 -3.57
CA VAL A 219 9.31 -2.24 -4.58
C VAL A 219 8.18 -1.22 -4.39
N PHE A 220 6.95 -1.70 -4.13
CA PHE A 220 5.81 -0.84 -3.85
C PHE A 220 6.09 0.13 -2.69
N ASN A 221 6.56 -0.40 -1.56
CA ASN A 221 6.81 0.41 -0.37
C ASN A 221 8.02 1.34 -0.56
N ILE A 222 9.13 0.88 -1.16
CA ILE A 222 10.28 1.75 -1.43
C ILE A 222 9.86 2.95 -2.27
N LEU A 223 9.18 2.73 -3.39
CA LEU A 223 8.80 3.83 -4.28
C LEU A 223 7.78 4.76 -3.64
N THR A 224 6.70 4.25 -3.05
CA THR A 224 5.67 5.11 -2.45
C THR A 224 6.19 5.97 -1.30
N ILE A 225 7.12 5.44 -0.51
CA ILE A 225 7.73 6.16 0.62
C ILE A 225 8.80 7.15 0.14
N ALA A 226 9.63 6.77 -0.84
CA ALA A 226 10.79 7.54 -1.24
C ALA A 226 10.51 8.61 -2.31
N ILE A 227 9.41 8.51 -3.09
CA ILE A 227 9.14 9.45 -4.20
C ILE A 227 9.27 10.92 -3.82
N PRO A 228 8.74 11.43 -2.68
CA PRO A 228 8.89 12.84 -2.34
C PRO A 228 10.36 13.25 -2.25
N LYS A 229 11.20 12.41 -1.65
CA LYS A 229 12.63 12.72 -1.48
C LYS A 229 13.44 12.47 -2.76
N ILE A 230 13.07 11.47 -3.57
CA ILE A 230 13.69 11.28 -4.91
C ILE A 230 13.45 12.52 -5.78
N VAL A 231 12.23 13.06 -5.75
CA VAL A 231 11.88 14.30 -6.47
C VAL A 231 12.68 15.48 -5.92
N ASP A 232 12.79 15.61 -4.57
CA ASP A 232 13.57 16.65 -3.89
C ASP A 232 15.04 16.67 -4.35
N GLU A 233 15.70 15.52 -4.39
CA GLU A 233 17.13 15.43 -4.70
C GLU A 233 17.45 15.47 -6.20
N ARG A 234 16.56 14.96 -7.06
CA ARG A 234 16.86 14.78 -8.50
C ARG A 234 16.18 15.77 -9.43
N MET A 235 15.16 16.50 -8.96
CA MET A 235 14.51 17.54 -9.78
C MET A 235 15.22 18.89 -9.73
N ALA A 236 16.28 19.01 -8.96
CA ALA A 236 17.05 20.19 -8.66
C ALA A 236 16.56 20.99 -7.43
N GLN A 237 17.53 21.48 -6.68
CA GLN A 237 17.42 22.27 -5.46
C GLN A 237 16.58 23.58 -5.57
N ALA A 238 15.90 23.79 -6.68
CA ALA A 238 15.14 24.99 -7.00
C ALA A 238 13.60 24.84 -6.90
N VAL A 239 13.10 23.63 -6.55
CA VAL A 239 11.65 23.42 -6.48
C VAL A 239 11.13 23.76 -5.08
N PRO A 240 10.23 24.75 -4.92
CA PRO A 240 9.60 25.03 -3.63
C PRO A 240 8.92 23.78 -3.07
N LEU A 241 8.96 23.59 -1.73
CA LEU A 241 8.42 22.40 -1.06
C LEU A 241 6.97 22.10 -1.43
N ILE A 242 6.13 23.13 -1.58
CA ILE A 242 4.73 22.96 -1.98
C ILE A 242 4.60 22.39 -3.39
N LEU A 243 5.45 22.83 -4.33
CA LEU A 243 5.47 22.31 -5.70
C LEU A 243 6.02 20.87 -5.74
N LEU A 244 7.04 20.58 -4.95
CA LEU A 244 7.61 19.24 -4.78
C LEU A 244 6.54 18.24 -4.33
N GLY A 245 5.77 18.57 -3.29
CA GLY A 245 4.67 17.73 -2.83
C GLY A 245 3.57 17.55 -3.88
N SER A 246 3.25 18.62 -4.63
CA SER A 246 2.27 18.56 -5.72
C SER A 246 2.72 17.66 -6.86
N VAL A 247 3.98 17.72 -7.24
CA VAL A 247 4.58 16.86 -8.27
C VAL A 247 4.59 15.40 -7.83
N ALA A 248 4.98 15.12 -6.58
CA ALA A 248 4.93 13.77 -6.02
C ALA A 248 3.49 13.22 -6.01
N THR A 249 2.51 14.06 -5.65
CA THR A 249 1.08 13.71 -5.73
C THR A 249 0.66 13.36 -7.18
N MET A 250 1.03 14.17 -8.16
CA MET A 250 0.71 13.90 -9.57
C MET A 250 1.28 12.55 -10.02
N VAL A 251 2.53 12.24 -9.69
CA VAL A 251 3.15 10.95 -9.99
C VAL A 251 2.37 9.81 -9.36
N LEU A 252 1.98 9.92 -8.09
CA LEU A 252 1.26 8.86 -7.38
C LEU A 252 -0.17 8.66 -7.90
N LEU A 253 -0.83 9.70 -8.44
CA LEU A 253 -2.16 9.57 -9.05
C LEU A 253 -2.17 8.66 -10.29
N PHE A 254 -1.05 8.52 -11.02
CA PHE A 254 -0.93 7.55 -12.12
C PHE A 254 -1.16 6.11 -11.65
N GLY A 255 -0.88 5.78 -10.39
CA GLY A 255 -1.19 4.49 -9.80
C GLY A 255 -2.68 4.16 -9.84
N GLY A 256 -3.54 5.09 -9.42
CA GLY A 256 -4.99 4.92 -9.46
C GLY A 256 -5.52 4.74 -10.90
N ILE A 257 -4.99 5.54 -11.84
CA ILE A 257 -5.35 5.44 -13.27
C ILE A 257 -4.96 4.05 -13.81
N ALA A 258 -3.74 3.60 -13.53
CA ALA A 258 -3.26 2.30 -13.97
C ALA A 258 -4.09 1.14 -13.39
N GLN A 259 -4.46 1.22 -12.11
CA GLN A 259 -5.27 0.21 -11.44
C GLN A 259 -6.66 0.08 -12.09
N LEU A 260 -7.32 1.20 -12.39
CA LEU A 260 -8.62 1.20 -13.09
C LEU A 260 -8.49 0.67 -14.53
N THR A 261 -7.41 1.02 -15.22
CA THR A 261 -7.15 0.59 -16.59
C THR A 261 -6.92 -0.92 -16.66
N VAL A 262 -6.04 -1.43 -15.81
CA VAL A 262 -5.72 -2.85 -15.74
C VAL A 262 -6.91 -3.69 -15.30
N GLY A 263 -7.75 -3.17 -14.39
CA GLY A 263 -9.00 -3.83 -14.02
C GLY A 263 -9.95 -4.10 -15.22
N ARG A 264 -9.91 -3.25 -16.26
CA ARG A 264 -10.64 -3.50 -17.52
C ARG A 264 -9.89 -4.46 -18.46
N MET A 265 -8.57 -4.47 -18.41
CA MET A 265 -7.76 -5.32 -19.29
C MET A 265 -7.84 -6.82 -18.92
N VAL A 266 -8.02 -7.15 -17.64
CA VAL A 266 -8.11 -8.56 -17.18
C VAL A 266 -9.31 -9.32 -17.74
N SER A 267 -10.34 -8.63 -18.27
CA SER A 267 -11.46 -9.26 -18.97
C SER A 267 -11.12 -9.65 -20.43
N ARG A 268 -10.02 -9.10 -20.99
CA ARG A 268 -9.62 -9.30 -22.38
C ARG A 268 -8.33 -10.11 -22.54
N TYR A 269 -7.46 -10.06 -21.54
CA TYR A 269 -6.13 -10.69 -21.57
C TYR A 269 -6.00 -11.67 -20.40
N ALA A 270 -5.25 -12.75 -20.60
CA ALA A 270 -4.96 -13.71 -19.53
C ALA A 270 -4.23 -13.02 -18.37
N PRO A 271 -4.74 -13.10 -17.13
CA PRO A 271 -4.18 -12.34 -16.00
C PRO A 271 -2.69 -12.64 -15.73
N HIS A 272 -2.26 -13.88 -15.91
CA HIS A 272 -0.85 -14.26 -15.70
C HIS A 272 0.08 -13.64 -16.75
N VAL A 273 -0.35 -13.50 -18.02
CA VAL A 273 0.42 -12.83 -19.08
C VAL A 273 0.50 -11.34 -18.81
N LEU A 274 -0.63 -10.74 -18.41
CA LEU A 274 -0.68 -9.33 -18.05
C LEU A 274 0.23 -9.02 -16.85
N LEU A 275 0.26 -9.92 -15.85
CA LEU A 275 1.14 -9.78 -14.69
C LEU A 275 2.62 -9.85 -15.07
N ALA A 276 3.00 -10.77 -15.98
CA ALA A 276 4.36 -10.85 -16.49
C ALA A 276 4.78 -9.57 -17.24
N PHE A 277 3.88 -9.02 -18.07
CA PHE A 277 4.11 -7.74 -18.76
C PHE A 277 4.29 -6.58 -17.75
N ILE A 278 3.47 -6.51 -16.70
CA ILE A 278 3.60 -5.53 -15.62
C ILE A 278 4.96 -5.68 -14.92
N GLY A 279 5.45 -6.90 -14.71
CA GLY A 279 6.78 -7.15 -14.14
C GLY A 279 7.90 -6.55 -14.99
N VAL A 280 7.81 -6.68 -16.32
CA VAL A 280 8.76 -6.04 -17.25
C VAL A 280 8.68 -4.51 -17.16
N LEU A 281 7.46 -3.94 -17.18
CA LEU A 281 7.27 -2.49 -17.07
C LEU A 281 7.83 -1.94 -15.76
N GLN A 282 7.72 -2.69 -14.67
CA GLN A 282 8.27 -2.30 -13.37
C GLN A 282 9.79 -2.19 -13.41
N VAL A 283 10.49 -3.17 -14.00
CA VAL A 283 11.94 -3.11 -14.19
C VAL A 283 12.33 -1.93 -15.09
N VAL A 284 11.68 -1.79 -16.23
CA VAL A 284 11.92 -0.68 -17.18
C VAL A 284 11.75 0.68 -16.50
N GLY A 285 10.65 0.86 -15.75
CA GLY A 285 10.37 2.11 -15.06
C GLY A 285 11.43 2.47 -14.01
N VAL A 286 11.83 1.50 -13.17
CA VAL A 286 12.83 1.74 -12.12
C VAL A 286 14.22 1.96 -12.71
N VAL A 287 14.62 1.21 -13.75
CA VAL A 287 15.88 1.42 -14.48
C VAL A 287 15.89 2.80 -15.13
N TRP A 288 14.78 3.19 -15.75
CA TRP A 288 14.68 4.54 -16.32
C TRP A 288 14.79 5.62 -15.23
N ALA A 289 14.12 5.45 -14.09
CA ALA A 289 14.21 6.38 -12.96
C ALA A 289 15.63 6.49 -12.38
N TYR A 290 16.42 5.41 -12.46
CA TYR A 290 17.82 5.43 -12.04
C TYR A 290 18.67 6.38 -12.90
N TYR A 291 18.50 6.37 -14.23
CA TYR A 291 19.26 7.21 -15.16
C TYR A 291 18.66 8.60 -15.40
N ALA A 292 17.38 8.78 -15.09
CA ALA A 292 16.64 9.99 -15.41
C ALA A 292 16.84 11.12 -14.38
N SER A 293 16.77 12.36 -14.88
CA SER A 293 16.74 13.58 -14.09
C SER A 293 15.68 14.55 -14.66
N GLY A 294 15.34 15.59 -13.90
CA GLY A 294 14.37 16.59 -14.33
C GLY A 294 12.99 15.98 -14.70
N THR A 295 12.38 16.46 -15.76
CA THR A 295 11.04 16.01 -16.19
C THR A 295 10.99 14.54 -16.62
N MET A 296 12.10 14.00 -17.17
CA MET A 296 12.18 12.59 -17.55
C MET A 296 12.09 11.67 -16.32
N LEU A 297 12.60 12.10 -15.17
CA LEU A 297 12.43 11.40 -13.91
C LEU A 297 10.95 11.23 -13.54
N LEU A 298 10.13 12.26 -13.73
CA LEU A 298 8.70 12.20 -13.42
C LEU A 298 7.98 11.17 -14.29
N ALA A 299 8.31 11.10 -15.59
CA ALA A 299 7.76 10.09 -16.49
C ALA A 299 8.17 8.66 -16.08
N ALA A 300 9.43 8.47 -15.70
CA ALA A 300 9.96 7.19 -15.23
C ALA A 300 9.29 6.75 -13.92
N LEU A 301 9.15 7.68 -12.97
CA LEU A 301 8.44 7.42 -11.71
C LEU A 301 6.96 7.14 -11.94
N ALA A 302 6.29 7.88 -12.84
CA ALA A 302 4.88 7.63 -13.18
C ALA A 302 4.69 6.23 -13.81
N LEU A 303 5.59 5.79 -14.68
CA LEU A 303 5.58 4.42 -15.22
C LEU A 303 5.78 3.39 -14.11
N SER A 304 6.74 3.62 -13.22
CA SER A 304 7.02 2.71 -12.08
C SER A 304 5.81 2.61 -11.16
N ILE A 305 5.19 3.74 -10.82
CA ILE A 305 3.98 3.79 -9.99
C ILE A 305 2.80 3.11 -10.70
N ALA A 306 2.60 3.36 -11.98
CA ALA A 306 1.57 2.67 -12.75
C ALA A 306 1.75 1.14 -12.70
N ALA A 307 2.98 0.65 -12.86
CA ALA A 307 3.28 -0.78 -12.81
C ALA A 307 3.06 -1.39 -11.42
N ILE A 308 3.54 -0.73 -10.33
CA ILE A 308 3.36 -1.26 -8.97
C ILE A 308 1.91 -1.24 -8.48
N TYR A 309 1.08 -0.34 -8.96
CA TYR A 309 -0.35 -0.36 -8.63
C TYR A 309 -1.12 -1.38 -9.49
N ALA A 310 -0.77 -1.51 -10.76
CA ALA A 310 -1.34 -2.51 -11.65
C ALA A 310 -1.08 -3.94 -11.13
N GLN A 311 0.12 -4.23 -10.62
CA GLN A 311 0.48 -5.54 -10.06
C GLN A 311 -0.43 -5.95 -8.89
N VAL A 312 -0.89 -5.01 -8.06
CA VAL A 312 -1.76 -5.34 -6.91
C VAL A 312 -3.04 -5.98 -7.40
N THR A 313 -3.74 -5.33 -8.33
CA THR A 313 -5.02 -5.83 -8.87
C THR A 313 -4.86 -7.15 -9.63
N VAL A 314 -3.88 -7.22 -10.54
CA VAL A 314 -3.68 -8.42 -11.36
C VAL A 314 -3.13 -9.58 -10.54
N GLY A 315 -2.23 -9.29 -9.59
CA GLY A 315 -1.68 -10.29 -8.67
C GLY A 315 -2.76 -10.96 -7.83
N ASP A 316 -3.73 -10.20 -7.33
CA ASP A 316 -4.87 -10.75 -6.58
C ASP A 316 -5.73 -11.69 -7.42
N ILE A 317 -5.98 -11.31 -8.68
CA ILE A 317 -6.75 -12.13 -9.62
C ILE A 317 -5.99 -13.42 -9.97
N VAL A 318 -4.68 -13.34 -10.19
CA VAL A 318 -3.82 -14.50 -10.47
C VAL A 318 -3.83 -15.46 -9.27
N ILE A 319 -3.62 -14.95 -8.05
CA ILE A 319 -3.69 -15.76 -6.83
C ILE A 319 -5.07 -16.43 -6.70
N ALA A 320 -6.15 -15.67 -6.88
CA ALA A 320 -7.51 -16.21 -6.76
C ALA A 320 -7.79 -17.31 -7.79
N ARG A 321 -7.31 -17.16 -9.04
CA ARG A 321 -7.55 -18.09 -10.15
C ARG A 321 -6.76 -19.40 -10.01
N TYR A 322 -5.49 -19.32 -9.56
CA TYR A 322 -4.58 -20.47 -9.52
C TYR A 322 -4.41 -21.08 -8.12
N THR A 323 -5.29 -20.71 -7.18
CA THR A 323 -5.30 -21.28 -5.82
C THR A 323 -6.64 -21.94 -5.55
N ALA A 324 -6.63 -23.22 -5.19
CA ALA A 324 -7.82 -23.96 -4.82
C ALA A 324 -8.56 -23.29 -3.63
N ASP A 325 -9.90 -23.35 -3.62
CA ASP A 325 -10.76 -22.71 -2.61
C ASP A 325 -10.34 -23.04 -1.17
N ALA A 326 -9.97 -24.31 -0.92
CA ALA A 326 -9.51 -24.78 0.40
C ALA A 326 -8.25 -24.07 0.92
N TRP A 327 -7.39 -23.57 0.02
CA TRP A 327 -6.12 -22.92 0.35
C TRP A 327 -6.11 -21.41 0.14
N ARG A 328 -7.06 -20.88 -0.63
CA ARG A 328 -7.11 -19.46 -1.05
C ARG A 328 -7.00 -18.49 0.13
N GLY A 329 -7.74 -18.74 1.20
CA GLY A 329 -7.67 -17.90 2.40
C GLY A 329 -6.27 -17.87 3.04
N ARG A 330 -5.57 -19.01 3.09
CA ARG A 330 -4.21 -19.11 3.65
C ARG A 330 -3.20 -18.39 2.76
N VAL A 331 -3.32 -18.51 1.43
CA VAL A 331 -2.42 -17.82 0.48
C VAL A 331 -2.58 -16.31 0.57
N PHE A 332 -3.82 -15.80 0.63
CA PHE A 332 -4.05 -14.38 0.85
C PHE A 332 -3.54 -13.91 2.21
N ALA A 333 -3.68 -14.69 3.28
CA ALA A 333 -3.13 -14.35 4.58
C ALA A 333 -1.60 -14.21 4.53
N VAL A 334 -0.90 -15.16 3.92
CA VAL A 334 0.56 -15.09 3.71
C VAL A 334 0.93 -13.88 2.84
N ARG A 335 0.19 -13.62 1.76
CA ARG A 335 0.41 -12.47 0.89
C ARG A 335 0.31 -11.15 1.64
N PHE A 336 -0.76 -10.94 2.41
CA PHE A 336 -0.94 -9.71 3.19
C PHE A 336 0.12 -9.58 4.29
N PHE A 337 0.44 -10.67 4.98
CA PHE A 337 1.49 -10.68 5.99
C PHE A 337 2.85 -10.26 5.40
N LEU A 338 3.23 -10.83 4.24
CA LEU A 338 4.46 -10.43 3.54
C LEU A 338 4.40 -8.98 3.06
N ALA A 339 3.27 -8.54 2.49
CA ALA A 339 3.11 -7.15 2.05
C ALA A 339 3.27 -6.14 3.20
N PHE A 340 2.78 -6.47 4.39
CA PHE A 340 2.92 -5.59 5.57
C PHE A 340 4.34 -5.61 6.15
N ILE A 341 4.98 -6.79 6.24
CA ILE A 341 6.39 -6.87 6.70
C ILE A 341 7.32 -6.11 5.77
N THR A 342 7.08 -6.16 4.45
CA THR A 342 7.91 -5.43 3.48
C THR A 342 7.84 -3.92 3.65
N SER A 343 6.83 -3.36 4.31
CA SER A 343 6.78 -1.92 4.57
C SER A 343 7.87 -1.47 5.56
N GLY A 344 8.03 -2.20 6.66
CA GLY A 344 9.13 -1.96 7.62
C GLY A 344 10.51 -2.22 7.01
N LEU A 345 10.64 -3.31 6.21
CA LEU A 345 11.86 -3.60 5.48
C LEU A 345 12.22 -2.48 4.49
N ALA A 346 11.26 -1.96 3.74
CA ALA A 346 11.48 -0.90 2.77
C ALA A 346 12.05 0.37 3.42
N VAL A 347 11.48 0.80 4.55
CA VAL A 347 12.00 1.97 5.29
C VAL A 347 13.43 1.72 5.78
N SER A 348 13.69 0.53 6.33
CA SER A 348 15.04 0.16 6.80
C SER A 348 16.04 0.13 5.64
N LEU A 349 15.64 -0.38 4.47
CA LEU A 349 16.48 -0.37 3.26
C LEU A 349 16.72 1.05 2.77
N ILE A 350 15.69 1.89 2.69
CA ILE A 350 15.84 3.30 2.30
C ILE A 350 16.86 3.98 3.22
N ALA A 351 16.69 3.87 4.55
CA ALA A 351 17.57 4.50 5.50
C ALA A 351 19.03 4.01 5.37
N ALA A 352 19.23 2.68 5.33
CA ALA A 352 20.56 2.08 5.27
C ALA A 352 21.29 2.34 3.95
N LEU A 353 20.58 2.26 2.83
CA LEU A 353 21.16 2.42 1.49
C LEU A 353 21.38 3.89 1.16
N HIS A 354 20.40 4.75 1.47
CA HIS A 354 20.54 6.19 1.25
C HIS A 354 21.73 6.77 2.06
N GLY A 355 21.91 6.34 3.31
CA GLY A 355 23.04 6.78 4.13
C GLY A 355 24.42 6.37 3.59
N LYS A 356 24.49 5.37 2.69
CA LYS A 356 25.75 4.88 2.10
C LYS A 356 26.01 5.38 0.69
N GLY A 357 24.98 5.57 -0.12
CA GLY A 357 25.14 5.90 -1.54
C GLY A 357 23.93 6.64 -2.14
N GLY A 358 23.15 7.35 -1.31
CA GLY A 358 22.03 8.15 -1.78
C GLY A 358 20.96 7.31 -2.50
N PHE A 359 20.14 7.99 -3.30
CA PHE A 359 19.13 7.30 -4.10
C PHE A 359 19.69 6.48 -5.25
N ASP A 360 20.94 6.64 -5.65
CA ASP A 360 21.56 5.76 -6.63
C ASP A 360 21.60 4.32 -6.11
N LEU A 361 22.06 4.14 -4.88
CA LEU A 361 22.11 2.82 -4.27
C LEU A 361 20.72 2.28 -3.93
N VAL A 362 19.79 3.12 -3.48
CA VAL A 362 18.39 2.72 -3.24
C VAL A 362 17.76 2.22 -4.53
N LEU A 363 17.88 2.94 -5.65
CA LEU A 363 17.28 2.57 -6.91
C LEU A 363 17.92 1.33 -7.55
N ILE A 364 19.27 1.15 -7.45
CA ILE A 364 19.95 -0.08 -7.91
C ILE A 364 19.39 -1.30 -7.18
N VAL A 365 19.28 -1.23 -5.84
CA VAL A 365 18.70 -2.33 -5.07
C VAL A 365 17.22 -2.53 -5.42
N THR A 366 16.48 -1.45 -5.64
CA THR A 366 15.07 -1.53 -6.09
C THR A 366 14.96 -2.22 -7.46
N VAL A 367 15.88 -1.95 -8.41
CA VAL A 367 15.96 -2.67 -9.69
C VAL A 367 16.19 -4.16 -9.46
N ALA A 368 17.13 -4.54 -8.58
CA ALA A 368 17.38 -5.95 -8.30
C ALA A 368 16.14 -6.66 -7.75
N VAL A 369 15.41 -6.01 -6.84
CA VAL A 369 14.15 -6.55 -6.30
C VAL A 369 13.03 -6.58 -7.37
N ALA A 370 12.97 -5.57 -8.25
CA ALA A 370 12.02 -5.56 -9.37
C ALA A 370 12.32 -6.69 -10.38
N VAL A 371 13.59 -7.03 -10.62
CA VAL A 371 13.98 -8.19 -11.44
C VAL A 371 13.55 -9.49 -10.79
N MET A 372 13.68 -9.63 -9.47
CA MET A 372 13.14 -10.80 -8.76
C MET A 372 11.61 -10.93 -8.95
N PHE A 373 10.89 -9.82 -8.86
CA PHE A 373 9.45 -9.77 -9.15
C PHE A 373 9.15 -10.19 -10.60
N MET A 374 9.86 -9.64 -11.57
CA MET A 374 9.70 -9.98 -12.98
C MET A 374 9.95 -11.49 -13.23
N ILE A 375 11.01 -12.06 -12.66
CA ILE A 375 11.29 -13.50 -12.77
C ILE A 375 10.13 -14.32 -12.20
N ALA A 376 9.62 -13.96 -11.02
CA ALA A 376 8.50 -14.66 -10.41
C ALA A 376 7.22 -14.59 -11.28
N THR A 377 6.91 -13.43 -11.86
CA THR A 377 5.73 -13.25 -12.71
C THR A 377 5.83 -14.00 -14.02
N ILE A 378 7.02 -14.04 -14.65
CA ILE A 378 7.28 -14.82 -15.86
C ILE A 378 7.16 -16.33 -15.54
N ALA A 379 7.75 -16.79 -14.43
CA ALA A 379 7.66 -18.19 -14.02
C ALA A 379 6.20 -18.63 -13.79
N ILE A 380 5.41 -17.81 -13.09
CA ILE A 380 3.97 -18.04 -12.90
C ILE A 380 3.25 -18.09 -14.24
N SER A 381 3.56 -17.18 -15.16
CA SER A 381 2.94 -17.17 -16.49
C SER A 381 3.24 -18.45 -17.28
N LEU A 382 4.47 -18.94 -17.26
CA LEU A 382 4.86 -20.18 -17.91
C LEU A 382 4.18 -21.41 -17.30
N LEU A 383 4.06 -21.46 -15.95
CA LEU A 383 3.38 -22.55 -15.26
C LEU A 383 1.87 -22.54 -15.54
N ALA A 384 1.25 -21.36 -15.54
CA ALA A 384 -0.17 -21.20 -15.84
C ALA A 384 -0.50 -21.63 -17.27
N ASN A 385 0.29 -21.23 -18.26
CA ASN A 385 0.13 -21.65 -19.65
C ASN A 385 0.22 -23.19 -19.80
N ARG A 386 1.16 -23.84 -19.08
CA ARG A 386 1.28 -25.30 -19.09
C ARG A 386 0.07 -26.00 -18.43
N ALA A 387 -0.48 -25.42 -17.38
CA ALA A 387 -1.66 -25.97 -16.72
C ALA A 387 -2.92 -25.85 -17.60
N GLU A 388 -3.11 -24.70 -18.23
CA GLU A 388 -4.26 -24.45 -19.12
C GLU A 388 -4.20 -25.31 -20.41
N SER A 389 -3.01 -25.51 -21.02
CA SER A 389 -2.85 -26.37 -22.18
C SER A 389 -3.09 -27.86 -21.90
N ARG A 390 -2.78 -28.34 -20.70
CA ARG A 390 -3.11 -29.72 -20.28
C ARG A 390 -4.61 -29.93 -20.10
N GLN A 391 -5.33 -28.93 -19.61
CA GLN A 391 -6.80 -29.02 -19.47
C GLN A 391 -7.50 -29.06 -20.83
N SER A 392 -7.05 -28.27 -21.79
CA SER A 392 -7.62 -28.27 -23.16
C SER A 392 -7.37 -29.59 -23.91
N SER A 393 -6.26 -30.30 -23.61
CA SER A 393 -5.95 -31.59 -24.23
C SER A 393 -6.70 -32.79 -23.60
N THR A 394 -7.30 -32.59 -22.42
CA THR A 394 -8.06 -33.66 -21.70
C THR A 394 -9.58 -33.55 -21.84
N GLN A 395 -10.09 -32.48 -22.42
CA GLN A 395 -11.51 -32.39 -22.80
C GLN A 395 -11.72 -33.08 -24.16
N PRO A 396 -12.60 -34.09 -24.26
CA PRO A 396 -12.97 -34.67 -25.55
C PRO A 396 -13.55 -33.56 -26.44
N ALA A 397 -13.20 -33.57 -27.74
CA ALA A 397 -13.88 -32.73 -28.71
C ALA A 397 -15.35 -33.16 -28.75
N GLU A 398 -16.26 -32.27 -28.32
CA GLU A 398 -17.69 -32.41 -28.53
C GLU A 398 -18.08 -32.23 -30.00
#